data_1f3683c6f63f02431a7fa8d4ebba1a58
#
_entry.id   1f3683c6f63f02431a7fa8d4ebba1a58
#
_cell.length_a   1.000
_cell.length_b   1.000
_cell.length_c   1.000
_cell.angle_alpha   90.00
_cell.angle_beta   90.00
_cell.angle_gamma   90.00
#
_symmetry.space_group_name_H-M   'P 1'
#
loop_
_entity.id
_entity.type
_entity.pdbx_description
1 polymer ?
#
loop_
_entity_poly.entity_id
_entity_poly.type
_entity_poly.pdbx_seq_one_letter_code
_entity_poly.pdbx_strand_id
1 'polypeptide(L)'
;MSVINIIKLMMASTLTCMVYACDFTEKNIDPNSPTSIEPGPLLTYTQLHTTTGGIAKNIQVGTCMMLVQQAASLNNDMPGDKYYQMESYANTFFTDTYSDLIKNWRELEEKASSDAKYSNILGATKIWGAYLFQRLTDIYGNVPYSEAGLGYYQQIYKPKYDNQETIYKDMIQQVKDGVNLLNANNPAIDGD
;
A
#
# COMPACT_ATOMS: atom_id res chain seq x y z
N MET A 1 -4.37 61.88 -22.70
CA MET A 1 -3.74 60.55 -22.53
C MET A 1 -3.42 60.05 -23.92
N SER A 2 -2.18 59.64 -24.19
CA SER A 2 -1.80 59.16 -25.52
C SER A 2 -2.51 57.83 -25.85
N VAL A 3 -2.92 57.63 -27.12
CA VAL A 3 -3.54 56.38 -27.59
C VAL A 3 -2.74 55.13 -27.20
N ILE A 4 -1.41 55.28 -27.20
CA ILE A 4 -0.47 54.21 -26.76
C ILE A 4 -0.67 53.84 -25.29
N ASN A 5 -0.98 54.79 -24.43
CA ASN A 5 -1.21 54.52 -23.00
C ASN A 5 -2.57 53.82 -22.75
N ILE A 6 -3.57 54.11 -23.60
CA ILE A 6 -4.86 53.43 -23.54
C ILE A 6 -4.72 51.94 -23.97
N ILE A 7 -3.96 51.68 -25.05
CA ILE A 7 -3.71 50.33 -25.54
C ILE A 7 -2.93 49.49 -24.49
N LYS A 8 -1.89 50.10 -23.84
CA LYS A 8 -1.16 49.44 -22.77
C LYS A 8 -2.05 49.10 -21.56
N LEU A 9 -2.97 50.00 -21.20
CA LEU A 9 -3.90 49.81 -20.10
C LEU A 9 -4.91 48.68 -20.42
N MET A 10 -5.41 48.63 -21.65
CA MET A 10 -6.30 47.53 -22.09
C MET A 10 -5.58 46.18 -22.15
N MET A 11 -4.35 46.11 -22.64
CA MET A 11 -3.55 44.89 -22.63
C MET A 11 -3.22 44.40 -21.21
N ALA A 12 -2.90 45.30 -20.28
CA ALA A 12 -2.68 44.95 -18.88
C ALA A 12 -3.96 44.40 -18.22
N SER A 13 -5.13 45.02 -18.49
CA SER A 13 -6.41 44.59 -17.96
C SER A 13 -6.82 43.21 -18.49
N THR A 14 -6.65 42.93 -19.78
CA THR A 14 -6.94 41.58 -20.35
C THR A 14 -5.98 40.50 -19.83
N LEU A 15 -4.72 40.82 -19.62
CA LEU A 15 -3.74 39.90 -19.06
C LEU A 15 -4.08 39.52 -17.59
N THR A 16 -4.56 40.49 -16.81
CA THR A 16 -4.96 40.27 -15.41
C THR A 16 -6.23 39.39 -15.31
N CYS A 17 -7.19 39.54 -16.23
CA CYS A 17 -8.39 38.70 -16.26
C CYS A 17 -8.09 37.23 -16.62
N MET A 18 -7.05 36.95 -17.40
CA MET A 18 -6.67 35.59 -17.76
C MET A 18 -6.08 34.78 -16.58
N VAL A 19 -5.50 35.46 -15.59
CA VAL A 19 -4.89 34.78 -14.43
C VAL A 19 -5.93 34.30 -13.41
N TYR A 20 -7.12 34.91 -13.38
CA TYR A 20 -8.21 34.49 -12.46
C TYR A 20 -9.19 33.48 -13.04
N ALA A 21 -9.02 33.05 -14.28
CA ALA A 21 -10.00 32.21 -14.97
C ALA A 21 -9.80 30.67 -14.78
N CYS A 22 -8.79 30.25 -14.03
CA CYS A 22 -8.45 28.82 -13.88
C CYS A 22 -8.47 28.38 -12.42
N ASP A 23 -9.61 28.50 -11.74
CA ASP A 23 -9.86 27.68 -10.56
C ASP A 23 -10.60 26.40 -10.98
N PHE A 24 -9.82 25.36 -11.30
CA PHE A 24 -10.34 24.03 -11.67
C PHE A 24 -10.46 23.10 -10.46
N THR A 25 -10.19 23.57 -9.26
CA THR A 25 -10.15 22.73 -8.06
C THR A 25 -11.50 22.06 -7.79
N GLU A 26 -12.62 22.75 -7.99
CA GLU A 26 -13.95 22.16 -7.80
C GLU A 26 -14.43 21.30 -8.99
N LYS A 27 -13.96 21.56 -10.20
CA LYS A 27 -14.40 20.83 -11.41
C LYS A 27 -13.69 19.50 -11.63
N ASN A 28 -12.61 19.24 -10.91
CA ASN A 28 -11.79 18.04 -11.07
C ASN A 28 -12.09 16.98 -10.00
N ILE A 29 -13.12 17.19 -9.19
CA ILE A 29 -13.59 16.19 -8.24
C ILE A 29 -14.59 15.31 -8.99
N ASP A 30 -14.23 14.05 -9.25
CA ASP A 30 -15.17 13.07 -9.77
C ASP A 30 -16.25 12.81 -8.71
N PRO A 31 -17.53 13.16 -8.97
CA PRO A 31 -18.60 12.97 -7.99
C PRO A 31 -18.91 11.49 -7.70
N ASN A 32 -18.40 10.57 -8.52
CA ASN A 32 -18.55 9.14 -8.34
C ASN A 32 -17.35 8.50 -7.63
N SER A 33 -16.27 9.25 -7.42
CA SER A 33 -15.12 8.77 -6.67
C SER A 33 -15.30 9.08 -5.19
N PRO A 34 -15.21 8.10 -4.30
CA PRO A 34 -15.27 8.35 -2.87
C PRO A 34 -14.11 9.25 -2.45
N THR A 35 -14.42 10.36 -1.79
CA THR A 35 -13.42 11.32 -1.29
C THR A 35 -12.65 10.79 -0.08
N SER A 36 -13.18 9.76 0.58
CA SER A 36 -12.49 8.99 1.62
C SER A 36 -12.98 7.56 1.60
N ILE A 37 -12.09 6.62 1.83
CA ILE A 37 -12.41 5.20 2.00
C ILE A 37 -12.37 4.91 3.50
N GLU A 38 -13.42 4.29 4.03
CA GLU A 38 -13.45 3.82 5.41
C GLU A 38 -12.40 2.71 5.63
N PRO A 39 -11.87 2.55 6.86
CA PRO A 39 -10.84 1.54 7.13
C PRO A 39 -11.29 0.09 6.93
N GLY A 40 -12.55 -0.26 7.18
CA GLY A 40 -13.08 -1.62 7.06
C GLY A 40 -12.89 -2.22 5.65
N PRO A 41 -13.41 -1.59 4.59
CA PRO A 41 -13.18 -2.03 3.22
C PRO A 41 -11.71 -2.14 2.82
N LEU A 42 -10.84 -1.26 3.33
CA LEU A 42 -9.38 -1.36 3.08
C LEU A 42 -8.77 -2.59 3.75
N LEU A 43 -9.21 -2.94 4.97
CA LEU A 43 -8.77 -4.17 5.63
C LEU A 43 -9.18 -5.40 4.81
N THR A 44 -10.45 -5.48 4.41
CA THR A 44 -10.96 -6.56 3.55
C THR A 44 -10.17 -6.64 2.24
N TYR A 45 -9.91 -5.51 1.60
CA TYR A 45 -9.10 -5.44 0.38
C TYR A 45 -7.71 -6.03 0.58
N THR A 46 -6.98 -5.59 1.62
CA THR A 46 -5.62 -6.08 1.87
C THR A 46 -5.59 -7.57 2.19
N GLN A 47 -6.57 -8.08 2.94
CA GLN A 47 -6.70 -9.50 3.25
C GLN A 47 -6.99 -10.34 1.99
N LEU A 48 -7.95 -9.91 1.19
CA LEU A 48 -8.33 -10.61 -0.03
C LEU A 48 -7.17 -10.65 -1.03
N HIS A 49 -6.54 -9.52 -1.30
CA HIS A 49 -5.45 -9.41 -2.28
C HIS A 49 -4.17 -10.13 -1.83
N THR A 50 -3.96 -10.30 -0.52
CA THR A 50 -2.85 -11.10 0.00
C THR A 50 -3.02 -12.59 -0.29
N THR A 51 -4.25 -13.08 -0.29
CA THR A 51 -4.56 -14.51 -0.38
C THR A 51 -5.01 -14.95 -1.77
N THR A 52 -5.48 -14.03 -2.59
CA THR A 52 -6.00 -14.29 -3.94
C THR A 52 -5.17 -13.58 -5.01
N GLY A 53 -5.34 -13.98 -6.26
CA GLY A 53 -4.74 -13.31 -7.40
C GLY A 53 -3.28 -13.66 -7.68
N GLY A 54 -2.65 -12.85 -8.54
CA GLY A 54 -1.31 -13.10 -9.06
C GLY A 54 -0.21 -13.07 -8.00
N ILE A 55 -0.32 -12.19 -7.00
CA ILE A 55 0.67 -12.03 -5.93
C ILE A 55 0.87 -13.35 -5.16
N ALA A 56 -0.23 -13.93 -4.66
CA ALA A 56 -0.17 -15.19 -3.92
C ALA A 56 0.19 -16.38 -4.83
N LYS A 57 -0.44 -16.47 -6.01
CA LYS A 57 -0.26 -17.59 -6.92
C LYS A 57 1.18 -17.72 -7.43
N ASN A 58 1.78 -16.62 -7.84
CA ASN A 58 3.11 -16.65 -8.46
C ASN A 58 4.18 -17.12 -7.48
N ILE A 59 4.17 -16.63 -6.24
CA ILE A 59 5.18 -17.03 -5.26
C ILE A 59 4.88 -18.40 -4.63
N GLN A 60 3.63 -18.68 -4.30
CA GLN A 60 3.28 -19.93 -3.63
C GLN A 60 3.36 -21.12 -4.59
N VAL A 61 2.65 -21.05 -5.71
CA VAL A 61 2.55 -22.17 -6.66
C VAL A 61 3.79 -22.21 -7.55
N GLY A 62 4.18 -21.09 -8.14
CA GLY A 62 5.28 -21.05 -9.10
C GLY A 62 6.67 -21.19 -8.48
N THR A 63 6.83 -20.94 -7.18
CA THR A 63 8.13 -20.98 -6.52
C THR A 63 8.13 -21.89 -5.30
N CYS A 64 7.44 -21.54 -4.20
CA CYS A 64 7.59 -22.24 -2.93
C CYS A 64 7.15 -23.72 -2.99
N MET A 65 5.97 -24.01 -3.54
CA MET A 65 5.48 -25.39 -3.65
C MET A 65 6.36 -26.25 -4.55
N MET A 66 6.92 -25.66 -5.61
CA MET A 66 7.83 -26.35 -6.53
C MET A 66 9.18 -26.65 -5.86
N LEU A 67 9.75 -25.65 -5.14
CA LEU A 67 11.04 -25.82 -4.45
C LEU A 67 10.98 -26.92 -3.37
N VAL A 68 9.86 -27.04 -2.65
CA VAL A 68 9.68 -28.08 -1.63
C VAL A 68 9.11 -29.41 -2.20
N GLN A 69 9.06 -29.53 -3.53
CA GLN A 69 8.62 -30.74 -4.25
C GLN A 69 7.18 -31.19 -3.93
N GLN A 70 6.31 -30.27 -3.50
CA GLN A 70 4.88 -30.54 -3.32
C GLN A 70 4.11 -30.54 -4.64
N ALA A 71 4.66 -29.89 -5.65
CA ALA A 71 4.13 -29.86 -7.01
C ALA A 71 5.27 -29.95 -8.01
N ALA A 72 4.95 -30.43 -9.21
CA ALA A 72 5.88 -30.47 -10.34
C ALA A 72 5.20 -29.87 -11.59
N SER A 73 5.96 -29.18 -12.42
CA SER A 73 5.48 -28.66 -13.69
C SER A 73 5.84 -29.59 -14.84
N LEU A 74 4.85 -29.93 -15.67
CA LEU A 74 5.07 -30.65 -16.90
C LEU A 74 5.72 -29.79 -17.98
N ASN A 75 5.60 -28.46 -17.85
CA ASN A 75 6.17 -27.47 -18.77
C ASN A 75 7.38 -26.77 -18.12
N ASN A 76 8.15 -26.06 -18.92
CA ASN A 76 9.30 -25.29 -18.42
C ASN A 76 8.93 -23.87 -17.94
N ASP A 77 7.66 -23.51 -17.93
CA ASP A 77 7.15 -22.21 -17.50
C ASP A 77 7.17 -22.01 -15.98
N MET A 78 7.24 -23.09 -15.19
CA MET A 78 7.38 -23.05 -13.74
C MET A 78 8.50 -23.99 -13.28
N PRO A 79 9.78 -23.67 -13.54
CA PRO A 79 10.89 -24.59 -13.31
C PRO A 79 11.41 -24.63 -11.86
N GLY A 80 10.64 -24.14 -10.88
CA GLY A 80 11.04 -24.22 -9.48
C GLY A 80 11.26 -25.63 -8.97
N ASP A 81 10.57 -26.64 -9.51
CA ASP A 81 10.77 -28.07 -9.25
C ASP A 81 12.13 -28.62 -9.71
N LYS A 82 12.79 -27.88 -10.61
CA LYS A 82 14.15 -28.15 -11.11
C LYS A 82 15.19 -27.26 -10.44
N TYR A 83 14.81 -26.56 -9.36
CA TYR A 83 15.66 -25.62 -8.62
C TYR A 83 16.23 -24.46 -9.47
N TYR A 84 15.55 -24.10 -10.55
CA TYR A 84 15.85 -22.89 -11.30
C TYR A 84 15.25 -21.66 -10.62
N GLN A 85 16.04 -20.62 -10.47
CA GLN A 85 15.57 -19.34 -9.95
C GLN A 85 14.68 -18.64 -10.99
N MET A 86 13.47 -18.30 -10.57
CA MET A 86 12.51 -17.57 -11.39
C MET A 86 12.48 -16.09 -10.99
N GLU A 87 13.42 -15.31 -11.51
CA GLU A 87 13.51 -13.87 -11.22
C GLU A 87 12.20 -13.12 -11.48
N SER A 88 11.48 -13.49 -12.54
CA SER A 88 10.19 -12.85 -12.87
C SER A 88 9.15 -13.01 -11.77
N TYR A 89 9.02 -14.18 -11.18
CA TYR A 89 8.06 -14.42 -10.10
C TYR A 89 8.47 -13.72 -8.81
N ALA A 90 9.76 -13.76 -8.47
CA ALA A 90 10.28 -13.04 -7.33
C ALA A 90 10.11 -11.52 -7.51
N ASN A 91 10.50 -10.96 -8.65
CA ASN A 91 10.34 -9.55 -8.93
C ASN A 91 8.86 -9.11 -8.90
N THR A 92 7.96 -9.89 -9.49
CA THR A 92 6.52 -9.60 -9.47
C THR A 92 6.00 -9.61 -8.03
N PHE A 93 6.33 -10.61 -7.23
CA PHE A 93 5.89 -10.68 -5.85
C PHE A 93 6.37 -9.48 -5.03
N PHE A 94 7.64 -9.09 -5.16
CA PHE A 94 8.19 -7.92 -4.48
C PHE A 94 7.47 -6.64 -4.92
N THR A 95 7.41 -6.40 -6.23
CA THR A 95 6.86 -5.17 -6.80
C THR A 95 5.38 -5.01 -6.46
N ASP A 96 4.58 -6.04 -6.68
CA ASP A 96 3.13 -5.99 -6.46
C ASP A 96 2.81 -5.88 -4.96
N THR A 97 3.57 -6.57 -4.11
CA THR A 97 3.38 -6.45 -2.66
C THR A 97 3.61 -5.01 -2.18
N TYR A 98 4.65 -4.32 -2.65
CA TYR A 98 4.90 -2.93 -2.24
C TYR A 98 3.96 -1.93 -2.90
N SER A 99 3.72 -2.06 -4.20
CA SER A 99 2.93 -1.09 -4.96
C SER A 99 1.43 -1.18 -4.68
N ASP A 100 0.94 -2.33 -4.24
CA ASP A 100 -0.47 -2.57 -3.94
C ASP A 100 -0.70 -2.84 -2.44
N LEU A 101 -0.22 -3.97 -1.91
CA LEU A 101 -0.57 -4.39 -0.55
C LEU A 101 -0.01 -3.46 0.53
N ILE A 102 1.29 -3.16 0.51
CA ILE A 102 1.92 -2.31 1.55
C ILE A 102 1.40 -0.88 1.46
N LYS A 103 1.20 -0.35 0.26
CA LYS A 103 0.61 0.97 0.06
C LYS A 103 -0.77 1.06 0.70
N ASN A 104 -1.67 0.12 0.40
CA ASN A 104 -3.03 0.13 0.93
C ASN A 104 -3.07 -0.23 2.42
N TRP A 105 -2.19 -1.10 2.90
CA TRP A 105 -2.05 -1.39 4.33
C TRP A 105 -1.59 -0.15 5.12
N ARG A 106 -0.66 0.64 4.58
CA ARG A 106 -0.24 1.91 5.24
C ARG A 106 -1.38 2.93 5.27
N GLU A 107 -2.12 3.07 4.17
CA GLU A 107 -3.33 3.90 4.13
C GLU A 107 -4.33 3.48 5.20
N LEU A 108 -4.57 2.17 5.32
CA LEU A 108 -5.43 1.58 6.35
C LEU A 108 -4.94 1.92 7.77
N GLU A 109 -3.63 1.76 8.03
CA GLU A 109 -3.05 2.04 9.34
C GLU A 109 -3.21 3.51 9.73
N GLU A 110 -2.94 4.44 8.82
CA GLU A 110 -3.09 5.88 9.03
C GLU A 110 -4.56 6.24 9.32
N LYS A 111 -5.49 5.71 8.54
CA LYS A 111 -6.93 5.96 8.76
C LYS A 111 -7.43 5.33 10.05
N ALA A 112 -7.06 4.11 10.35
CA ALA A 112 -7.50 3.43 11.57
C ALA A 112 -6.90 4.06 12.85
N SER A 113 -5.72 4.69 12.76
CA SER A 113 -5.10 5.39 13.89
C SER A 113 -5.71 6.77 14.15
N SER A 114 -6.46 7.34 13.20
CA SER A 114 -6.99 8.70 13.29
C SER A 114 -8.19 8.85 14.25
N ASP A 115 -8.88 7.76 14.57
CA ASP A 115 -10.07 7.80 15.43
C ASP A 115 -10.13 6.54 16.30
N ALA A 116 -10.33 6.74 17.61
CA ALA A 116 -10.42 5.67 18.61
C ALA A 116 -11.54 4.65 18.33
N LYS A 117 -12.59 5.02 17.57
CA LYS A 117 -13.65 4.10 17.15
C LYS A 117 -13.14 2.94 16.31
N TYR A 118 -12.00 3.11 15.63
CA TYR A 118 -11.38 2.09 14.80
C TYR A 118 -10.32 1.24 15.53
N SER A 119 -10.29 1.26 16.85
CA SER A 119 -9.29 0.54 17.66
C SER A 119 -9.18 -0.94 17.28
N ASN A 120 -10.30 -1.64 17.09
CA ASN A 120 -10.30 -3.04 16.66
C ASN A 120 -9.74 -3.22 15.25
N ILE A 121 -10.09 -2.33 14.33
CA ILE A 121 -9.54 -2.34 12.96
C ILE A 121 -8.03 -2.08 13.00
N LEU A 122 -7.58 -1.11 13.81
CA LEU A 122 -6.15 -0.83 13.99
C LEU A 122 -5.41 -2.04 14.56
N GLY A 123 -6.00 -2.72 15.55
CA GLY A 123 -5.46 -3.96 16.10
C GLY A 123 -5.29 -5.04 15.05
N ALA A 124 -6.33 -5.29 14.25
CA ALA A 124 -6.27 -6.22 13.12
C ALA A 124 -5.25 -5.79 12.06
N THR A 125 -5.16 -4.50 11.77
CA THR A 125 -4.21 -3.94 10.80
C THR A 125 -2.76 -4.19 11.20
N LYS A 126 -2.42 -4.01 12.49
CA LYS A 126 -1.08 -4.30 13.01
C LYS A 126 -0.71 -5.78 12.89
N ILE A 127 -1.64 -6.65 13.26
CA ILE A 127 -1.45 -8.11 13.12
C ILE A 127 -1.30 -8.49 11.65
N TRP A 128 -2.12 -7.92 10.77
CA TRP A 128 -2.07 -8.20 9.33
C TRP A 128 -0.78 -7.69 8.69
N GLY A 129 -0.30 -6.51 9.10
CA GLY A 129 0.99 -5.96 8.69
C GLY A 129 2.16 -6.89 9.01
N ALA A 130 2.19 -7.46 10.21
CA ALA A 130 3.19 -8.45 10.59
C ALA A 130 3.18 -9.66 9.62
N TYR A 131 2.01 -10.17 9.24
CA TYR A 131 1.89 -11.26 8.26
C TYR A 131 2.40 -10.86 6.86
N LEU A 132 2.08 -9.66 6.39
CA LEU A 132 2.56 -9.16 5.09
C LEU A 132 4.08 -9.09 5.04
N PHE A 133 4.69 -8.48 6.05
CA PHE A 133 6.13 -8.30 6.10
C PHE A 133 6.89 -9.58 6.43
N GLN A 134 6.30 -10.51 7.19
CA GLN A 134 6.87 -11.83 7.37
C GLN A 134 7.09 -12.52 6.03
N ARG A 135 6.08 -12.55 5.17
CA ARG A 135 6.20 -13.15 3.83
C ARG A 135 7.29 -12.53 2.98
N LEU A 136 7.44 -11.20 3.07
CA LEU A 136 8.50 -10.49 2.35
C LEU A 136 9.89 -10.84 2.90
N THR A 137 10.07 -10.69 4.20
CA THR A 137 11.39 -10.90 4.82
C THR A 137 11.84 -12.36 4.79
N ASP A 138 10.90 -13.32 4.82
CA ASP A 138 11.22 -14.76 4.69
C ASP A 138 11.79 -15.11 3.32
N ILE A 139 11.35 -14.42 2.27
CA ILE A 139 11.80 -14.67 0.90
C ILE A 139 13.06 -13.87 0.56
N TYR A 140 13.12 -12.60 0.99
CA TYR A 140 14.17 -11.67 0.55
C TYR A 140 15.20 -11.30 1.62
N GLY A 141 14.98 -11.70 2.87
CA GLY A 141 15.84 -11.31 3.99
C GLY A 141 15.60 -9.84 4.38
N ASN A 142 16.61 -9.01 4.22
CA ASN A 142 16.47 -7.57 4.47
C ASN A 142 15.55 -6.93 3.41
N VAL A 143 14.57 -6.15 3.85
CA VAL A 143 13.58 -5.48 2.99
C VAL A 143 13.26 -4.09 3.50
N PRO A 144 12.73 -3.18 2.67
CA PRO A 144 12.15 -1.94 3.16
C PRO A 144 10.97 -2.24 4.11
N TYR A 145 11.08 -1.84 5.37
CA TYR A 145 10.09 -2.11 6.41
C TYR A 145 9.63 -0.85 7.13
N SER A 146 10.49 -0.22 7.90
CA SER A 146 10.13 0.91 8.75
C SER A 146 9.64 2.13 7.98
N GLU A 147 10.17 2.35 6.78
CA GLU A 147 9.84 3.47 5.90
C GLU A 147 8.93 3.06 4.72
N ALA A 148 8.49 1.80 4.68
CA ALA A 148 7.68 1.29 3.59
C ALA A 148 6.30 1.97 3.53
N GLY A 149 5.85 2.34 2.33
CA GLY A 149 4.54 2.96 2.09
C GLY A 149 4.41 4.43 2.54
N LEU A 150 5.49 5.08 3.02
CA LEU A 150 5.46 6.45 3.53
C LEU A 150 5.65 7.54 2.46
N GLY A 151 5.64 7.19 1.17
CA GLY A 151 5.82 8.15 0.08
C GLY A 151 4.81 9.29 0.10
N TYR A 152 3.54 9.00 0.32
CA TYR A 152 2.49 10.01 0.39
C TYR A 152 2.54 10.82 1.69
N TYR A 153 2.70 10.16 2.83
CA TYR A 153 2.60 10.81 4.15
C TYR A 153 3.86 11.58 4.56
N GLN A 154 5.05 11.05 4.21
CA GLN A 154 6.33 11.60 4.65
C GLN A 154 7.29 11.92 3.50
N GLN A 155 6.83 11.78 2.24
CA GLN A 155 7.64 12.02 1.04
C GLN A 155 8.91 11.15 0.97
N ILE A 156 8.87 9.95 1.58
CA ILE A 156 9.96 8.99 1.54
C ILE A 156 9.77 8.09 0.30
N TYR A 157 10.41 8.48 -0.80
CA TYR A 157 10.32 7.75 -2.08
C TYR A 157 11.42 6.70 -2.26
N LYS A 158 12.42 6.68 -1.39
CA LYS A 158 13.52 5.72 -1.39
C LYS A 158 13.69 5.16 0.03
N PRO A 159 12.79 4.27 0.47
CA PRO A 159 12.86 3.69 1.80
C PRO A 159 14.14 2.87 1.96
N LYS A 160 14.73 2.91 3.15
CA LYS A 160 15.88 2.09 3.50
C LYS A 160 15.49 0.62 3.67
N TYR A 161 16.44 -0.26 3.46
CA TYR A 161 16.33 -1.67 3.82
C TYR A 161 16.64 -1.85 5.30
N ASP A 162 15.72 -2.48 6.02
CA ASP A 162 15.90 -2.85 7.41
C ASP A 162 16.44 -4.27 7.52
N ASN A 163 17.19 -4.53 8.58
CA ASN A 163 17.74 -5.86 8.86
C ASN A 163 16.62 -6.82 9.28
N GLN A 164 16.65 -8.07 8.78
CA GLN A 164 15.62 -9.08 9.05
C GLN A 164 15.39 -9.31 10.55
N GLU A 165 16.45 -9.37 11.36
CA GLU A 165 16.31 -9.55 12.81
C GLU A 165 15.54 -8.39 13.46
N THR A 166 15.79 -7.17 13.02
CA THR A 166 15.07 -5.96 13.48
C THR A 166 13.60 -6.01 13.07
N ILE A 167 13.34 -6.41 11.82
CA ILE A 167 11.98 -6.58 11.30
C ILE A 167 11.20 -7.59 12.16
N TYR A 168 11.77 -8.75 12.44
CA TYR A 168 11.13 -9.77 13.27
C TYR A 168 10.82 -9.31 14.68
N LYS A 169 11.77 -8.60 15.32
CA LYS A 169 11.57 -8.04 16.67
C LYS A 169 10.40 -7.06 16.70
N ASP A 170 10.32 -6.18 15.69
CA ASP A 170 9.24 -5.21 15.60
C ASP A 170 7.91 -5.88 15.25
N MET A 171 7.87 -6.81 14.30
CA MET A 171 6.63 -7.56 13.98
C MET A 171 6.04 -8.25 15.22
N ILE A 172 6.86 -8.85 16.08
CA ILE A 172 6.41 -9.45 17.34
C ILE A 172 5.78 -8.39 18.24
N GLN A 173 6.37 -7.21 18.30
CA GLN A 173 5.82 -6.09 19.08
C GLN A 173 4.51 -5.59 18.47
N GLN A 174 4.43 -5.42 17.14
CA GLN A 174 3.21 -5.02 16.46
C GLN A 174 2.04 -6.00 16.70
N VAL A 175 2.31 -7.30 16.71
CA VAL A 175 1.29 -8.31 17.05
C VAL A 175 0.80 -8.14 18.49
N LYS A 176 1.70 -7.95 19.46
CA LYS A 176 1.32 -7.69 20.86
C LYS A 176 0.49 -6.43 21.02
N ASP A 177 0.92 -5.35 20.37
CA ASP A 177 0.20 -4.07 20.39
C ASP A 177 -1.16 -4.20 19.71
N GLY A 178 -1.23 -4.93 18.60
CA GLY A 178 -2.47 -5.24 17.92
C GLY A 178 -3.46 -6.00 18.81
N VAL A 179 -3.01 -7.05 19.49
CA VAL A 179 -3.85 -7.82 20.43
C VAL A 179 -4.35 -6.94 21.58
N ASN A 180 -3.52 -6.06 22.11
CA ASN A 180 -3.91 -5.15 23.21
C ASN A 180 -4.97 -4.11 22.79
N LEU A 181 -5.06 -3.78 21.49
CA LEU A 181 -6.07 -2.88 20.96
C LEU A 181 -7.44 -3.56 20.77
N LEU A 182 -7.47 -4.89 20.63
CA LEU A 182 -8.71 -5.63 20.41
C LEU A 182 -9.54 -5.66 21.68
N ASN A 183 -10.81 -5.20 21.59
CA ASN A 183 -11.73 -5.16 22.71
C ASN A 183 -13.14 -5.50 22.21
N ALA A 184 -13.78 -6.48 22.84
CA ALA A 184 -15.12 -6.93 22.48
C ALA A 184 -16.21 -5.83 22.67
N ASN A 185 -15.93 -4.77 23.46
CA ASN A 185 -16.84 -3.66 23.67
C ASN A 185 -16.68 -2.53 22.61
N ASN A 186 -15.66 -2.60 21.79
CA ASN A 186 -15.47 -1.66 20.69
C ASN A 186 -16.28 -2.11 19.47
N PRO A 187 -16.57 -1.21 18.51
CA PRO A 187 -17.21 -1.58 17.25
C PRO A 187 -16.55 -2.80 16.59
N ALA A 188 -17.35 -3.65 16.02
CA ALA A 188 -16.89 -4.82 15.30
C ALA A 188 -15.98 -4.42 14.13
N ILE A 189 -15.20 -5.39 13.65
CA ILE A 189 -14.39 -5.22 12.44
C ILE A 189 -15.32 -5.54 11.26
N ASP A 190 -16.23 -4.62 10.98
CA ASP A 190 -17.18 -4.79 9.89
C ASP A 190 -16.67 -4.10 8.65
N GLY A 191 -16.85 -4.76 7.51
CA GLY A 191 -16.53 -4.21 6.20
C GLY A 191 -17.68 -3.42 5.58
N ASP A 192 -18.72 -3.07 6.38
CA ASP A 192 -19.92 -2.37 5.92
C ASP A 192 -19.73 -0.84 5.88
#